data_2415f29df705248bba335c2dcff17127
#
_entry.id   2415f29df705248bba335c2dcff17127
#
_cell.length_a   1.000
_cell.length_b   1.000
_cell.length_c   1.000
_cell.angle_alpha   90.00
_cell.angle_beta   90.00
_cell.angle_gamma   90.00
#
_symmetry.space_group_name_H-M   'P 1'
#
loop_
_entity.id
_entity.type
_entity.pdbx_description
1 polymer ?
#
loop_
_entity_poly.entity_id
_entity_poly.type
_entity_poly.pdbx_seq_one_letter_code
_entity_poly.pdbx_strand_id
1 'polypeptide(L)'
;MSQQCTDPIVGKILAGWRYDISGLAPEMRGDYESHFAGCERCRSRQRMNRTIDVGLIALASISGGVFLLAFGVIRHFGPRHAFWLEIAALAGFALSALIWLVVAVATPAPVTVLDAAKQGARRVHDRLPPEIRERLPEELRVKITGT
;
A
#
# COMPACT_ATOMS: atom_id res chain seq x y z
N MET A 1 -25.89 -3.19 15.82
CA MET A 1 -26.59 -1.90 15.69
C MET A 1 -26.12 -1.24 14.41
N SER A 2 -26.96 -1.17 13.37
CA SER A 2 -26.60 -0.52 12.11
C SER A 2 -26.70 1.00 12.32
N GLN A 3 -25.59 1.62 12.66
CA GLN A 3 -25.51 3.07 12.70
C GLN A 3 -25.86 3.61 11.30
N GLN A 4 -26.94 4.34 11.18
CA GLN A 4 -27.33 5.00 9.93
C GLN A 4 -26.34 6.14 9.66
N CYS A 5 -26.10 6.44 8.37
CA CYS A 5 -25.28 7.59 8.00
C CYS A 5 -25.99 8.87 8.45
N THR A 6 -25.26 9.84 8.97
CA THR A 6 -25.79 11.13 9.43
C THR A 6 -26.42 11.91 8.28
N ASP A 7 -25.83 11.81 7.07
CA ASP A 7 -26.39 12.33 5.83
C ASP A 7 -26.36 11.24 4.76
N PRO A 8 -27.53 10.68 4.39
CA PRO A 8 -27.61 9.58 3.44
C PRO A 8 -27.23 9.98 2.02
N ILE A 9 -27.37 11.25 1.62
CA ILE A 9 -27.01 11.73 0.30
C ILE A 9 -25.48 11.77 0.16
N VAL A 10 -24.81 12.40 1.10
CA VAL A 10 -23.34 12.45 1.18
C VAL A 10 -22.77 11.04 1.30
N GLY A 11 -23.37 10.20 2.14
CA GLY A 11 -22.96 8.81 2.29
C GLY A 11 -23.05 7.99 1.00
N LYS A 12 -24.05 8.24 0.15
CA LYS A 12 -24.22 7.58 -1.15
C LYS A 12 -23.16 8.06 -2.16
N ILE A 13 -22.86 9.36 -2.19
CA ILE A 13 -21.81 9.93 -3.03
C ILE A 13 -20.45 9.33 -2.64
N LEU A 14 -20.12 9.34 -1.35
CA LEU A 14 -18.89 8.77 -0.83
C LEU A 14 -18.75 7.26 -1.13
N ALA A 15 -19.84 6.52 -1.07
CA ALA A 15 -19.83 5.10 -1.43
C ALA A 15 -19.50 4.88 -2.91
N GLY A 16 -19.98 5.74 -3.82
CA GLY A 16 -19.62 5.73 -5.24
C GLY A 16 -18.11 5.97 -5.48
N TRP A 17 -17.46 6.71 -4.62
CA TRP A 17 -16.00 6.97 -4.65
C TRP A 17 -15.18 6.03 -3.74
N ARG A 18 -15.78 4.93 -3.29
CA ARG A 18 -15.14 4.00 -2.34
C ARG A 18 -14.65 4.69 -1.06
N TYR A 19 -15.30 5.79 -0.66
CA TYR A 19 -14.93 6.64 0.48
C TYR A 19 -13.54 7.28 0.36
N ASP A 20 -13.04 7.45 -0.86
CA ASP A 20 -11.79 8.13 -1.14
C ASP A 20 -12.02 9.53 -1.70
N ILE A 21 -11.52 10.53 -0.98
CA ILE A 21 -11.61 11.94 -1.35
C ILE A 21 -10.26 12.54 -1.74
N SER A 22 -9.22 11.71 -1.86
CA SER A 22 -7.85 12.18 -2.15
C SER A 22 -7.72 12.87 -3.50
N GLY A 23 -8.55 12.48 -4.48
CA GLY A 23 -8.58 13.07 -5.82
C GLY A 23 -9.38 14.37 -5.93
N LEU A 24 -10.06 14.81 -4.86
CA LEU A 24 -10.83 16.05 -4.89
C LEU A 24 -9.95 17.28 -4.73
N ALA A 25 -10.36 18.38 -5.38
CA ALA A 25 -9.75 19.69 -5.15
C ALA A 25 -9.88 20.10 -3.68
N PRO A 26 -8.88 20.81 -3.12
CA PRO A 26 -8.86 21.18 -1.70
C PRO A 26 -10.11 21.92 -1.24
N GLU A 27 -10.68 22.76 -2.11
CA GLU A 27 -11.86 23.56 -1.83
C GLU A 27 -13.12 22.71 -1.57
N MET A 28 -13.20 21.56 -2.25
CA MET A 28 -14.34 20.64 -2.14
C MET A 28 -14.15 19.58 -1.04
N ARG A 29 -12.97 19.44 -0.47
CA ARG A 29 -12.68 18.42 0.56
C ARG A 29 -13.31 18.75 1.90
N GLY A 30 -13.38 20.03 2.28
CA GLY A 30 -13.76 20.46 3.61
C GLY A 30 -15.10 19.88 4.08
N ASP A 31 -16.11 19.87 3.21
CA ASP A 31 -17.45 19.36 3.54
C ASP A 31 -17.44 17.83 3.76
N TYR A 32 -16.68 17.10 2.95
CA TYR A 32 -16.55 15.64 3.10
C TYR A 32 -15.68 15.26 4.30
N GLU A 33 -14.63 16.02 4.60
CA GLU A 33 -13.79 15.82 5.79
C GLU A 33 -14.60 16.07 7.07
N SER A 34 -15.44 17.12 7.09
CA SER A 34 -16.36 17.40 8.20
C SER A 34 -17.37 16.27 8.38
N HIS A 35 -17.90 15.71 7.28
CA HIS A 35 -18.78 14.54 7.34
C HIS A 35 -18.07 13.31 7.92
N PHE A 36 -16.82 13.02 7.50
CA PHE A 36 -16.06 11.92 8.08
C PHE A 36 -15.75 12.13 9.58
N ALA A 37 -15.54 13.37 10.01
CA ALA A 37 -15.35 13.67 11.42
C ALA A 37 -16.62 13.37 12.25
N GLY A 38 -17.80 13.67 11.69
CA GLY A 38 -19.10 13.49 12.36
C GLY A 38 -19.75 12.13 12.16
N CYS A 39 -19.39 11.38 11.11
CA CYS A 39 -20.06 10.13 10.76
C CYS A 39 -19.14 8.91 10.94
N GLU A 40 -19.34 8.17 12.03
CA GLU A 40 -18.53 6.97 12.33
C GLU A 40 -18.67 5.87 11.27
N ARG A 41 -19.88 5.69 10.70
CA ARG A 41 -20.12 4.70 9.64
C ARG A 41 -19.25 4.96 8.40
N CYS A 42 -19.25 6.19 7.89
CA CYS A 42 -18.48 6.55 6.70
C CYS A 42 -16.97 6.47 6.97
N ARG A 43 -16.53 6.91 8.15
CA ARG A 43 -15.16 6.77 8.60
C ARG A 43 -14.71 5.31 8.73
N SER A 44 -15.55 4.44 9.28
CA SER A 44 -15.26 3.01 9.38
C SER A 44 -15.14 2.35 8.00
N ARG A 45 -16.06 2.68 7.08
CA ARG A 45 -16.00 2.20 5.69
C ARG A 45 -14.75 2.67 4.95
N GLN A 46 -14.37 3.93 5.12
CA GLN A 46 -13.12 4.47 4.55
C GLN A 46 -11.90 3.70 5.05
N ARG A 47 -11.80 3.49 6.38
CA ARG A 47 -10.71 2.70 6.96
C ARG A 47 -10.67 1.29 6.43
N MET A 48 -11.83 0.63 6.34
CA MET A 48 -11.94 -0.74 5.84
C MET A 48 -11.45 -0.84 4.39
N ASN A 49 -11.94 0.03 3.49
CA ASN A 49 -11.52 0.02 2.08
C ASN A 49 -10.00 0.27 1.97
N ARG A 50 -9.49 1.26 2.70
CA ARG A 50 -8.05 1.57 2.72
C ARG A 50 -7.20 0.40 3.23
N THR A 51 -7.67 -0.30 4.27
CA THR A 51 -6.99 -1.48 4.80
C THR A 51 -6.96 -2.62 3.79
N ILE A 52 -8.07 -2.84 3.06
CA ILE A 52 -8.14 -3.85 2.00
C ILE A 52 -7.16 -3.50 0.88
N ASP A 53 -7.15 -2.27 0.39
CA ASP A 53 -6.29 -1.84 -0.72
C ASP A 53 -4.80 -1.97 -0.34
N VAL A 54 -4.41 -1.49 0.85
CA VAL A 54 -3.05 -1.63 1.36
C VAL A 54 -2.68 -3.10 1.57
N GLY A 55 -3.61 -3.89 2.12
CA GLY A 55 -3.42 -5.33 2.32
C GLY A 55 -3.19 -6.09 1.01
N LEU A 56 -3.94 -5.76 -0.04
CA LEU A 56 -3.77 -6.37 -1.36
C LEU A 56 -2.41 -6.04 -1.98
N ILE A 57 -1.96 -4.78 -1.89
CA ILE A 57 -0.64 -4.37 -2.37
C ILE A 57 0.47 -5.08 -1.59
N ALA A 58 0.36 -5.13 -0.26
CA ALA A 58 1.34 -5.81 0.58
C ALA A 58 1.42 -7.32 0.24
N LEU A 59 0.25 -7.98 0.14
CA LEU A 59 0.18 -9.39 -0.20
C LEU A 59 0.76 -9.66 -1.59
N ALA A 60 0.39 -8.87 -2.61
CA ALA A 60 0.92 -9.02 -3.96
C ALA A 60 2.44 -8.79 -4.01
N SER A 61 2.96 -7.83 -3.25
CA SER A 61 4.40 -7.55 -3.17
C SER A 61 5.17 -8.71 -2.53
N ILE A 62 4.67 -9.24 -1.41
CA ILE A 62 5.28 -10.40 -0.72
C ILE A 62 5.24 -11.63 -1.62
N SER A 63 4.07 -11.92 -2.23
CA SER A 63 3.92 -13.07 -3.13
C SER A 63 4.85 -12.96 -4.34
N GLY A 64 4.94 -11.78 -4.95
CA GLY A 64 5.86 -11.53 -6.06
C GLY A 64 7.31 -11.76 -5.65
N GLY A 65 7.72 -11.27 -4.49
CA GLY A 65 9.06 -11.51 -3.93
C GLY A 65 9.36 -13.00 -3.69
N VAL A 66 8.40 -13.74 -3.13
CA VAL A 66 8.52 -15.19 -2.89
C VAL A 66 8.67 -15.94 -4.22
N PHE A 67 7.88 -15.63 -5.24
CA PHE A 67 7.98 -16.28 -6.55
C PHE A 67 9.31 -15.96 -7.25
N LEU A 68 9.82 -14.72 -7.15
CA LEU A 68 11.14 -14.37 -7.68
C LEU A 68 12.26 -15.13 -6.98
N LEU A 69 12.21 -15.23 -5.65
CA LEU A 69 13.18 -16.00 -4.87
C LEU A 69 13.11 -17.48 -5.24
N ALA A 70 11.90 -18.05 -5.35
CA ALA A 70 11.70 -19.44 -5.76
C ALA A 70 12.30 -19.68 -7.15
N PHE A 71 12.03 -18.80 -8.11
CA PHE A 71 12.61 -18.86 -9.44
C PHE A 71 14.15 -18.85 -9.39
N GLY A 72 14.74 -17.92 -8.64
CA GLY A 72 16.20 -17.82 -8.48
C GLY A 72 16.81 -19.08 -7.88
N VAL A 73 16.19 -19.64 -6.83
CA VAL A 73 16.65 -20.88 -6.18
C VAL A 73 16.53 -22.06 -7.14
N ILE A 74 15.40 -22.22 -7.83
CA ILE A 74 15.20 -23.30 -8.80
C ILE A 74 16.22 -23.19 -9.94
N ARG A 75 16.45 -21.99 -10.45
CA ARG A 75 17.40 -21.73 -11.53
C ARG A 75 18.85 -22.03 -11.13
N HIS A 76 19.22 -21.77 -9.88
CA HIS A 76 20.61 -21.92 -9.40
C HIS A 76 20.91 -23.33 -8.90
N PHE A 77 19.99 -23.96 -8.19
CA PHE A 77 20.20 -25.26 -7.53
C PHE A 77 19.34 -26.39 -8.09
N GLY A 78 18.34 -26.06 -8.94
CA GLY A 78 17.38 -27.03 -9.43
C GLY A 78 17.99 -28.04 -10.41
N PRO A 79 17.44 -29.24 -10.46
CA PRO A 79 17.83 -30.24 -11.47
C PRO A 79 17.39 -29.75 -12.85
N ARG A 80 18.10 -30.24 -13.93
CA ARG A 80 17.79 -29.88 -15.32
C ARG A 80 16.34 -30.13 -15.75
N HIS A 81 15.56 -30.87 -14.97
CA HIS A 81 14.15 -31.20 -15.23
C HIS A 81 13.17 -30.28 -14.50
N ALA A 82 13.64 -29.23 -13.81
CA ALA A 82 12.79 -28.32 -13.04
C ALA A 82 12.05 -27.27 -13.90
N PHE A 83 12.04 -27.42 -15.23
CA PHE A 83 11.44 -26.46 -16.17
C PHE A 83 9.99 -26.06 -15.82
N TRP A 84 9.16 -27.04 -15.44
CA TRP A 84 7.78 -26.74 -15.04
C TRP A 84 7.67 -25.92 -13.75
N LEU A 85 8.61 -26.10 -12.82
CA LEU A 85 8.66 -25.28 -11.60
C LEU A 85 9.12 -23.86 -11.90
N GLU A 86 10.05 -23.66 -12.83
CA GLU A 86 10.44 -22.33 -13.31
C GLU A 86 9.25 -21.60 -13.94
N ILE A 87 8.49 -22.27 -14.81
CA ILE A 87 7.28 -21.71 -15.42
C ILE A 87 6.24 -21.35 -14.35
N ALA A 88 5.99 -22.25 -13.39
CA ALA A 88 5.03 -22.00 -12.32
C ALA A 88 5.44 -20.79 -11.47
N ALA A 89 6.73 -20.64 -11.15
CA ALA A 89 7.24 -19.49 -10.42
C ALA A 89 7.08 -18.18 -11.21
N LEU A 90 7.38 -18.18 -12.50
CA LEU A 90 7.19 -17.02 -13.37
C LEU A 90 5.71 -16.68 -13.54
N ALA A 91 4.84 -17.65 -13.70
CA ALA A 91 3.39 -17.43 -13.78
C ALA A 91 2.83 -16.84 -12.47
N GLY A 92 3.28 -17.34 -11.33
CA GLY A 92 2.91 -16.80 -10.02
C GLY A 92 3.39 -15.35 -9.84
N PHE A 93 4.62 -15.05 -10.26
CA PHE A 93 5.14 -13.69 -10.27
C PHE A 93 4.31 -12.76 -11.18
N ALA A 94 4.03 -13.20 -12.42
CA ALA A 94 3.23 -12.41 -13.37
C ALA A 94 1.83 -12.12 -12.83
N LEU A 95 1.17 -13.10 -12.21
CA LEU A 95 -0.12 -12.92 -11.57
C LEU A 95 -0.06 -11.92 -10.41
N SER A 96 0.96 -12.03 -9.55
CA SER A 96 1.17 -11.09 -8.44
C SER A 96 1.41 -9.67 -8.95
N ALA A 97 2.21 -9.51 -10.00
CA ALA A 97 2.48 -8.21 -10.64
C ALA A 97 1.21 -7.62 -11.27
N LEU A 98 0.37 -8.44 -11.90
CA LEU A 98 -0.90 -8.01 -12.47
C LEU A 98 -1.86 -7.52 -11.38
N ILE A 99 -2.02 -8.26 -10.29
CA ILE A 99 -2.85 -7.85 -9.15
C ILE A 99 -2.33 -6.53 -8.58
N TRP A 100 -1.00 -6.43 -8.38
CA TRP A 100 -0.37 -5.21 -7.89
C TRP A 100 -0.67 -4.02 -8.81
N LEU A 101 -0.52 -4.19 -10.13
CA LEU A 101 -0.78 -3.15 -11.13
C LEU A 101 -2.24 -2.71 -11.11
N VAL A 102 -3.19 -3.65 -11.10
CA VAL A 102 -4.62 -3.35 -11.06
C VAL A 102 -4.97 -2.54 -9.82
N VAL A 103 -4.49 -2.95 -8.64
CA VAL A 103 -4.75 -2.23 -7.40
C VAL A 103 -4.06 -0.86 -7.41
N ALA A 104 -2.82 -0.77 -7.92
CA ALA A 104 -2.07 0.48 -8.00
C ALA A 104 -2.73 1.53 -8.91
N VAL A 105 -3.37 1.10 -10.00
CA VAL A 105 -4.09 2.01 -10.91
C VAL A 105 -5.47 2.37 -10.38
N ALA A 106 -6.14 1.41 -9.74
CA ALA A 106 -7.52 1.60 -9.26
C ALA A 106 -7.62 2.34 -7.92
N THR A 107 -6.52 2.50 -7.19
CA THR A 107 -6.54 3.04 -5.81
C THR A 107 -5.34 3.95 -5.53
N PRO A 108 -5.44 4.90 -4.57
CA PRO A 108 -4.30 5.69 -4.10
C PRO A 108 -3.38 4.91 -3.14
N ALA A 109 -3.64 3.61 -2.96
CA ALA A 109 -2.90 2.77 -2.03
C ALA A 109 -1.38 2.80 -2.20
N PRO A 110 -0.78 2.84 -3.43
CA PRO A 110 0.66 2.95 -3.60
C PRO A 110 1.26 4.18 -2.92
N VAL A 111 0.59 5.34 -3.02
CA VAL A 111 1.03 6.59 -2.39
C VAL A 111 1.00 6.44 -0.87
N THR A 112 -0.07 5.88 -0.32
CA THR A 112 -0.20 5.68 1.13
C THR A 112 0.80 4.68 1.69
N VAL A 113 1.13 3.61 0.94
CA VAL A 113 2.17 2.64 1.32
C VAL A 113 3.55 3.31 1.29
N LEU A 114 3.83 4.11 0.27
CA LEU A 114 5.10 4.83 0.15
C LEU A 114 5.29 5.82 1.32
N ASP A 115 4.23 6.57 1.67
CA ASP A 115 4.27 7.51 2.79
C ASP A 115 4.42 6.80 4.14
N ALA A 116 3.74 5.66 4.33
CA ALA A 116 3.90 4.83 5.51
C ALA A 116 5.33 4.24 5.61
N ALA A 117 5.90 3.80 4.48
CA ALA A 117 7.26 3.31 4.41
C ALA A 117 8.28 4.42 4.74
N LYS A 118 8.10 5.64 4.21
CA LYS A 118 8.93 6.81 4.55
C LYS A 118 8.85 7.16 6.03
N GLN A 119 7.64 7.17 6.60
CA GLN A 119 7.46 7.42 8.04
C GLN A 119 8.09 6.31 8.89
N GLY A 120 7.95 5.05 8.47
CA GLY A 120 8.62 3.92 9.12
C GLY A 120 10.15 4.06 9.08
N ALA A 121 10.71 4.39 7.92
CA ALA A 121 12.14 4.61 7.75
C ALA A 121 12.66 5.76 8.65
N ARG A 122 11.91 6.87 8.75
CA ARG A 122 12.25 7.99 9.66
C ARG A 122 12.26 7.53 11.11
N ARG A 123 11.25 6.79 11.56
CA ARG A 123 11.18 6.27 12.94
C ARG A 123 12.33 5.31 13.27
N VAL A 124 12.73 4.47 12.32
CA VAL A 124 13.88 3.58 12.47
C VAL A 124 15.16 4.41 12.54
N HIS A 125 15.34 5.37 11.62
CA HIS A 125 16.49 6.29 11.62
C HIS A 125 16.64 7.04 12.96
N ASP A 126 15.52 7.54 13.52
CA ASP A 126 15.53 8.27 14.79
C ASP A 126 15.90 7.39 16.01
N ARG A 127 15.63 6.08 15.90
CA ARG A 127 15.97 5.09 16.93
C ARG A 127 17.38 4.52 16.79
N LEU A 128 18.08 4.78 15.69
CA LEU A 128 19.44 4.31 15.49
C LEU A 128 20.41 5.05 16.41
N PRO A 129 21.38 4.34 17.04
CA PRO A 129 22.47 4.96 17.78
C PRO A 129 23.21 5.96 16.88
N PRO A 130 23.74 7.08 17.45
CA PRO A 130 24.39 8.13 16.68
C PRO A 130 25.58 7.61 15.85
N GLU A 131 26.30 6.64 16.37
CA GLU A 131 27.45 6.00 15.69
C GLU A 131 27.08 5.32 14.37
N ILE A 132 25.90 4.68 14.32
CA ILE A 132 25.40 4.02 13.11
C ILE A 132 24.80 5.06 12.16
N ARG A 133 24.14 6.10 12.69
CA ARG A 133 23.55 7.18 11.91
C ARG A 133 24.61 7.95 11.12
N GLU A 134 25.77 8.18 11.68
CA GLU A 134 26.88 8.87 11.02
C GLU A 134 27.55 8.04 9.91
N ARG A 135 27.48 6.71 10.01
CA ARG A 135 28.02 5.80 8.99
C ARG A 135 27.08 5.59 7.80
N LEU A 136 25.85 6.09 7.86
CA LEU A 136 24.93 6.00 6.73
C LEU A 136 25.41 6.89 5.58
N PRO A 137 25.42 6.38 4.32
CA PRO A 137 25.71 7.17 3.14
C PRO A 137 24.83 8.42 3.09
N GLU A 138 25.43 9.54 2.70
CA GLU A 138 24.75 10.84 2.70
C GLU A 138 23.49 10.85 1.81
N GLU A 139 23.53 10.11 0.69
CA GLU A 139 22.40 9.92 -0.21
C GLU A 139 21.18 9.28 0.48
N LEU A 140 21.39 8.29 1.36
CA LEU A 140 20.33 7.66 2.13
C LEU A 140 19.81 8.60 3.22
N ARG A 141 20.70 9.37 3.84
CA ARG A 141 20.33 10.35 4.86
C ARG A 141 19.38 11.41 4.29
N VAL A 142 19.75 12.04 3.18
CA VAL A 142 18.94 13.04 2.47
C VAL A 142 17.59 12.45 2.05
N LYS A 143 17.58 11.22 1.54
CA LYS A 143 16.34 10.57 1.06
C LYS A 143 15.37 10.22 2.20
N ILE A 144 15.86 9.96 3.41
CA ILE A 144 15.05 9.66 4.60
C ILE A 144 14.57 10.94 5.29
N THR A 145 15.42 11.98 5.37
CA THR A 145 15.09 13.24 6.06
C THR A 145 14.29 14.21 5.18
N GLY A 146 14.40 14.09 3.86
CA GLY A 146 13.59 14.90 2.92
C GLY A 146 14.01 16.36 2.83
N THR A 147 15.26 16.67 3.18
CA THR A 147 15.91 17.98 2.96
C THR A 147 16.89 17.92 1.82
#